data_6f94bdd687291a4669bb3bff3ada8a9f
#
_entry.id   6f94bdd687291a4669bb3bff3ada8a9f
#
_cell.length_a   1.000
_cell.length_b   1.000
_cell.length_c   1.000
_cell.angle_alpha   90.00
_cell.angle_beta   90.00
_cell.angle_gamma   90.00
#
_symmetry.space_group_name_H-M   'P 1'
#
loop_
_entity.id
_entity.type
_entity.pdbx_description
1 polymer ?
#
loop_
_entity_poly.entity_id
_entity_poly.type
_entity_poly.pdbx_seq_one_letter_code
_entity_poly.pdbx_strand_id
1 'polypeptide(L)'
;VDAIKGSELQIPDAIFAWVLDGQGGVKPLADDDIIDKDKPCWLHLNYTHSDSADWLAATPLLPNNVRDALAGESTRPRVTRIGDGALITLRCINGSTDERLIVSTRQRKVLALDDVLGDLKEGNGPTDGGSWLVEVCDALTDHASEFIEQLHDRIIDLEDDLLDQQVPPRGFLALLRKQLIVMRRYMAPQRDVYARLASERLPWMSDDQRRRMQDIAE
;
A
#
# COMPACT_ATOMS: atom_id res chain seq x y z
N VAL A 1 -10.11 -16.12 -16.03
CA VAL A 1 -10.55 -14.77 -15.62
C VAL A 1 -10.63 -13.92 -16.87
N ASP A 2 -11.78 -13.31 -17.11
CA ASP A 2 -12.02 -12.51 -18.31
C ASP A 2 -11.18 -11.23 -18.29
N ALA A 3 -10.70 -10.81 -19.46
CA ALA A 3 -10.01 -9.55 -19.61
C ALA A 3 -10.94 -8.36 -19.36
N ILE A 4 -10.40 -7.28 -18.83
CA ILE A 4 -11.13 -6.05 -18.55
C ILE A 4 -10.82 -5.04 -19.66
N LYS A 5 -11.84 -4.36 -20.17
CA LYS A 5 -11.64 -3.26 -21.11
C LYS A 5 -11.18 -1.99 -20.36
N GLY A 6 -10.23 -1.27 -20.94
CA GLY A 6 -9.74 -0.03 -20.37
C GLY A 6 -10.83 1.00 -20.09
N SER A 7 -11.87 1.03 -20.94
CA SER A 7 -13.03 1.91 -20.73
C SER A 7 -13.79 1.68 -19.43
N GLU A 8 -13.76 0.47 -18.88
CA GLU A 8 -14.39 0.13 -17.61
C GLU A 8 -13.64 0.65 -16.38
N LEU A 9 -12.38 1.07 -16.58
CA LEU A 9 -11.47 1.54 -15.53
C LEU A 9 -11.17 3.03 -15.64
N GLN A 10 -11.80 3.76 -16.56
CA GLN A 10 -11.63 5.21 -16.70
C GLN A 10 -12.45 5.95 -15.66
N ILE A 11 -11.75 6.60 -14.72
CA ILE A 11 -12.34 7.35 -13.62
C ILE A 11 -11.79 8.77 -13.69
N PRO A 12 -12.63 9.80 -13.96
CA PRO A 12 -12.13 11.16 -14.24
C PRO A 12 -11.28 11.78 -13.13
N ASP A 13 -11.58 11.49 -11.87
CA ASP A 13 -10.85 12.02 -10.73
C ASP A 13 -9.87 11.02 -10.08
N ALA A 14 -9.57 9.91 -10.74
CA ALA A 14 -8.53 8.99 -10.29
C ALA A 14 -7.18 9.72 -10.12
N ILE A 15 -6.43 9.37 -9.09
CA ILE A 15 -5.08 9.92 -8.92
C ILE A 15 -4.22 9.50 -10.10
N PHE A 16 -4.28 8.23 -10.46
CA PHE A 16 -3.79 7.72 -11.74
C PHE A 16 -4.44 6.37 -12.09
N ALA A 17 -4.35 6.01 -13.34
CA ALA A 17 -4.68 4.70 -13.88
C ALA A 17 -3.56 4.31 -14.85
N TRP A 18 -2.75 3.33 -14.46
CA TRP A 18 -1.55 2.93 -15.21
C TRP A 18 -1.58 1.47 -15.57
N VAL A 19 -1.20 1.17 -16.81
CA VAL A 19 -1.00 -0.20 -17.28
C VAL A 19 0.45 -0.57 -17.12
N LEU A 20 0.73 -1.66 -16.40
CA LEU A 20 2.07 -2.20 -16.27
C LEU A 20 2.43 -2.94 -17.56
N ASP A 21 3.64 -2.70 -18.09
CA ASP A 21 4.10 -3.35 -19.33
C ASP A 21 4.63 -4.78 -19.12
N GLY A 22 4.69 -5.23 -17.87
CA GLY A 22 5.24 -6.53 -17.52
C GLY A 22 6.77 -6.60 -17.48
N GLN A 23 7.45 -5.47 -17.67
CA GLN A 23 8.91 -5.35 -17.72
C GLN A 23 9.47 -4.26 -16.80
N GLY A 24 8.63 -3.75 -15.90
CA GLY A 24 9.02 -2.72 -14.94
C GLY A 24 8.63 -1.29 -15.29
N GLY A 25 8.01 -1.07 -16.43
CA GLY A 25 7.51 0.22 -16.89
C GLY A 25 5.99 0.32 -16.85
N VAL A 26 5.49 1.52 -17.12
CA VAL A 26 4.05 1.82 -17.15
C VAL A 26 3.70 2.74 -18.30
N LYS A 27 2.44 2.70 -18.71
CA LYS A 27 1.81 3.69 -19.57
C LYS A 27 0.44 4.09 -19.01
N PRO A 28 -0.05 5.30 -19.30
CA PRO A 28 -1.41 5.67 -18.95
C PRO A 28 -2.44 4.72 -19.57
N LEU A 29 -3.51 4.45 -18.85
CA LEU A 29 -4.61 3.63 -19.33
C LEU A 29 -5.34 4.33 -20.49
N ALA A 30 -5.57 3.59 -21.58
CA ALA A 30 -6.39 4.01 -22.70
C ALA A 30 -7.69 3.17 -22.76
N ASP A 31 -8.75 3.74 -23.37
CA ASP A 31 -10.06 3.08 -23.45
C ASP A 31 -10.03 1.77 -24.24
N ASP A 32 -9.14 1.65 -25.21
CA ASP A 32 -8.96 0.46 -26.05
C ASP A 32 -7.99 -0.56 -25.47
N ASP A 33 -7.37 -0.28 -24.31
CA ASP A 33 -6.52 -1.25 -23.64
C ASP A 33 -7.31 -2.47 -23.17
N ILE A 34 -6.66 -3.63 -23.27
CA ILE A 34 -7.17 -4.89 -22.73
C ILE A 34 -6.32 -5.25 -21.53
N ILE A 35 -6.95 -5.28 -20.37
CA ILE A 35 -6.28 -5.54 -19.09
C ILE A 35 -6.41 -7.03 -18.75
N ASP A 36 -5.28 -7.69 -18.61
CA ASP A 36 -5.16 -9.09 -18.26
C ASP A 36 -3.93 -9.31 -17.33
N LYS A 37 -3.61 -10.58 -17.06
CA LYS A 37 -2.48 -10.92 -16.19
C LYS A 37 -1.11 -10.48 -16.72
N ASP A 38 -0.95 -10.34 -18.04
CA ASP A 38 0.30 -9.93 -18.69
C ASP A 38 0.44 -8.41 -18.76
N LYS A 39 -0.68 -7.71 -18.75
CA LYS A 39 -0.77 -6.25 -18.72
C LYS A 39 -1.74 -5.79 -17.64
N PRO A 40 -1.38 -5.95 -16.36
CA PRO A 40 -2.25 -5.54 -15.27
C PRO A 40 -2.37 -4.02 -15.19
N CYS A 41 -3.49 -3.55 -14.67
CA CYS A 41 -3.72 -2.12 -14.44
C CYS A 41 -3.68 -1.81 -12.96
N TRP A 42 -2.99 -0.72 -12.62
CA TRP A 42 -3.01 -0.15 -11.28
C TRP A 42 -3.83 1.12 -11.26
N LEU A 43 -4.98 1.06 -10.57
CA LEU A 43 -5.81 2.21 -10.24
C LEU A 43 -5.44 2.72 -8.86
N HIS A 44 -5.10 4.00 -8.75
CA HIS A 44 -4.89 4.65 -7.47
C HIS A 44 -5.90 5.77 -7.29
N LEU A 45 -6.74 5.64 -6.27
CA LEU A 45 -7.90 6.49 -6.05
C LEU A 45 -7.82 7.19 -4.69
N ASN A 46 -8.37 8.40 -4.65
CA ASN A 46 -8.76 9.01 -3.39
C ASN A 46 -10.26 8.73 -3.18
N TYR A 47 -10.59 7.93 -2.17
CA TYR A 47 -11.98 7.50 -1.94
C TYR A 47 -12.91 8.65 -1.53
N THR A 48 -12.39 9.83 -1.22
CA THR A 48 -13.19 11.04 -0.94
C THR A 48 -13.54 11.83 -2.21
N HIS A 49 -12.89 11.55 -3.34
CA HIS A 49 -13.23 12.16 -4.62
C HIS A 49 -14.53 11.55 -5.18
N SER A 50 -15.42 12.38 -5.73
CA SER A 50 -16.79 11.96 -6.04
C SER A 50 -16.87 10.86 -7.11
N ASP A 51 -16.14 11.00 -8.22
CA ASP A 51 -16.16 9.99 -9.29
C ASP A 51 -15.54 8.67 -8.83
N SER A 52 -14.46 8.73 -8.06
CA SER A 52 -13.83 7.54 -7.47
C SER A 52 -14.75 6.85 -6.46
N ALA A 53 -15.41 7.60 -5.61
CA ALA A 53 -16.40 7.07 -4.66
C ALA A 53 -17.57 6.41 -5.38
N ASP A 54 -18.12 7.03 -6.43
CA ASP A 54 -19.21 6.50 -7.24
C ASP A 54 -18.79 5.22 -7.97
N TRP A 55 -17.61 5.18 -8.54
CA TRP A 55 -17.08 3.99 -9.18
C TRP A 55 -16.91 2.84 -8.19
N LEU A 56 -16.33 3.07 -7.02
CA LEU A 56 -16.19 2.07 -5.96
C LEU A 56 -17.55 1.54 -5.49
N ALA A 57 -18.57 2.39 -5.44
CA ALA A 57 -19.92 1.99 -5.03
C ALA A 57 -20.64 1.11 -6.07
N ALA A 58 -20.30 1.26 -7.35
CA ALA A 58 -21.07 0.69 -8.46
C ALA A 58 -20.35 -0.38 -9.28
N THR A 59 -19.02 -0.48 -9.21
CA THR A 59 -18.28 -1.40 -10.09
C THR A 59 -18.60 -2.86 -9.85
N PRO A 60 -18.93 -3.64 -10.91
CA PRO A 60 -19.12 -5.07 -10.77
C PRO A 60 -17.80 -5.86 -10.73
N LEU A 61 -16.66 -5.20 -10.97
CA LEU A 61 -15.34 -5.83 -11.00
C LEU A 61 -14.82 -6.25 -9.62
N LEU A 62 -15.38 -5.66 -8.56
CA LEU A 62 -14.98 -5.94 -7.19
C LEU A 62 -16.17 -6.45 -6.36
N PRO A 63 -15.98 -7.47 -5.50
CA PRO A 63 -17.00 -7.89 -4.54
C PRO A 63 -17.41 -6.76 -3.58
N ASN A 64 -18.64 -6.81 -3.06
CA ASN A 64 -19.17 -5.77 -2.17
C ASN A 64 -18.30 -5.50 -0.95
N ASN A 65 -17.78 -6.55 -0.30
CA ASN A 65 -16.91 -6.40 0.87
C ASN A 65 -15.58 -5.71 0.53
N VAL A 66 -15.04 -5.95 -0.66
CA VAL A 66 -13.83 -5.27 -1.15
C VAL A 66 -14.12 -3.80 -1.43
N ARG A 67 -15.22 -3.50 -2.11
CA ARG A 67 -15.64 -2.12 -2.41
C ARG A 67 -15.82 -1.30 -1.14
N ASP A 68 -16.50 -1.87 -0.14
CA ASP A 68 -16.75 -1.20 1.14
C ASP A 68 -15.43 -0.92 1.89
N ALA A 69 -14.51 -1.87 1.89
CA ALA A 69 -13.20 -1.71 2.52
C ALA A 69 -12.33 -0.65 1.83
N LEU A 70 -12.37 -0.60 0.49
CA LEU A 70 -11.61 0.40 -0.29
C LEU A 70 -12.20 1.81 -0.16
N ALA A 71 -13.50 1.93 0.08
CA ALA A 71 -14.21 3.20 0.19
C ALA A 71 -14.15 3.83 1.59
N GLY A 72 -13.51 3.18 2.56
CA GLY A 72 -13.48 3.62 3.95
C GLY A 72 -12.08 3.82 4.51
N GLU A 73 -12.02 4.59 5.61
CA GLU A 73 -10.80 4.73 6.38
C GLU A 73 -10.56 3.48 7.22
N SER A 74 -9.36 2.94 7.10
CA SER A 74 -8.99 1.76 7.86
C SER A 74 -8.34 2.12 9.18
N THR A 75 -8.78 1.44 10.22
CA THR A 75 -8.31 1.66 11.58
C THR A 75 -7.23 0.66 12.02
N ARG A 76 -7.07 -0.47 11.32
CA ARG A 76 -6.14 -1.52 11.75
C ARG A 76 -5.61 -2.32 10.56
N PRO A 77 -4.28 -2.54 10.47
CA PRO A 77 -3.70 -3.39 9.44
C PRO A 77 -4.26 -4.81 9.48
N ARG A 78 -4.65 -5.31 8.31
CA ARG A 78 -5.16 -6.67 8.13
C ARG A 78 -5.03 -7.12 6.69
N VAL A 79 -5.06 -8.42 6.47
CA VAL A 79 -5.17 -9.03 5.15
C VAL A 79 -6.31 -10.04 5.14
N THR A 80 -7.07 -10.05 4.07
CA THR A 80 -8.16 -11.01 3.84
C THR A 80 -8.05 -11.56 2.44
N ARG A 81 -7.96 -12.88 2.31
CA ARG A 81 -8.04 -13.54 1.01
C ARG A 81 -9.49 -13.53 0.52
N ILE A 82 -9.70 -13.10 -0.72
CA ILE A 82 -11.02 -13.05 -1.38
C ILE A 82 -10.89 -13.82 -2.68
N GLY A 83 -11.34 -15.08 -2.68
CA GLY A 83 -11.11 -15.98 -3.83
C GLY A 83 -9.60 -16.14 -4.07
N ASP A 84 -9.14 -15.81 -5.28
CA ASP A 84 -7.74 -15.80 -5.64
C ASP A 84 -7.06 -14.43 -5.43
N GLY A 85 -7.84 -13.41 -5.07
CA GLY A 85 -7.34 -12.08 -4.77
C GLY A 85 -7.06 -11.87 -3.28
N ALA A 86 -6.50 -10.72 -2.96
CA ALA A 86 -6.25 -10.28 -1.60
C ALA A 86 -6.72 -8.85 -1.37
N LEU A 87 -7.40 -8.64 -0.27
CA LEU A 87 -7.73 -7.32 0.26
C LEU A 87 -6.77 -7.03 1.41
N ILE A 88 -6.04 -5.94 1.28
CA ILE A 88 -4.97 -5.58 2.19
C ILE A 88 -5.24 -4.19 2.74
N THR A 89 -5.21 -4.09 4.03
CA THR A 89 -5.35 -2.84 4.76
C THR A 89 -4.04 -2.57 5.48
N LEU A 90 -3.40 -1.46 5.14
CA LEU A 90 -2.19 -0.98 5.77
C LEU A 90 -2.39 0.45 6.25
N ARG A 91 -1.47 0.96 7.04
CA ARG A 91 -1.53 2.35 7.47
C ARG A 91 -1.52 3.27 6.23
N CYS A 92 -2.51 4.12 6.15
CA CYS A 92 -2.67 5.15 5.10
C CYS A 92 -3.04 4.63 3.70
N ILE A 93 -3.10 3.33 3.49
CA ILE A 93 -3.46 2.77 2.18
C ILE A 93 -4.24 1.47 2.33
N ASN A 94 -5.29 1.34 1.55
CA ASN A 94 -6.00 0.10 1.32
C ASN A 94 -5.72 -0.38 -0.09
N GLY A 95 -5.66 -1.67 -0.29
CA GLY A 95 -5.42 -2.23 -1.61
C GLY A 95 -6.13 -3.55 -1.82
N SER A 96 -6.54 -3.79 -3.04
CA SER A 96 -7.02 -5.07 -3.51
C SER A 96 -6.27 -5.43 -4.77
N THR A 97 -5.84 -6.67 -4.89
CA THR A 97 -5.14 -7.14 -6.07
C THR A 97 -5.52 -8.56 -6.41
N ASP A 98 -5.60 -8.81 -7.69
CA ASP A 98 -5.60 -10.12 -8.32
C ASP A 98 -4.54 -10.14 -9.43
N GLU A 99 -4.64 -11.10 -10.35
CA GLU A 99 -3.65 -11.19 -11.44
C GLU A 99 -3.68 -10.03 -12.41
N ARG A 100 -4.79 -9.31 -12.57
CA ARG A 100 -5.03 -8.32 -13.64
C ARG A 100 -5.31 -6.91 -13.15
N LEU A 101 -5.91 -6.75 -11.97
CA LEU A 101 -6.35 -5.45 -11.46
C LEU A 101 -5.79 -5.21 -10.07
N ILE A 102 -5.12 -4.08 -9.92
CA ILE A 102 -4.65 -3.56 -8.65
C ILE A 102 -5.42 -2.27 -8.37
N VAL A 103 -6.19 -2.24 -7.30
CA VAL A 103 -6.90 -1.03 -6.86
C VAL A 103 -6.36 -0.64 -5.49
N SER A 104 -5.80 0.54 -5.40
CA SER A 104 -5.36 1.11 -4.13
C SER A 104 -6.09 2.42 -3.85
N THR A 105 -6.45 2.66 -2.60
CA THR A 105 -7.17 3.84 -2.17
C THR A 105 -6.49 4.52 -0.99
N ARG A 106 -6.57 5.82 -0.96
CA ARG A 106 -6.07 6.67 0.12
C ARG A 106 -6.95 7.88 0.35
N GLN A 107 -6.78 8.53 1.47
CA GLN A 107 -7.28 9.88 1.70
C GLN A 107 -6.13 10.88 1.59
N ARG A 108 -5.04 10.63 2.28
CA ARG A 108 -3.85 11.49 2.28
C ARG A 108 -2.73 10.87 1.46
N LYS A 109 -1.86 11.71 0.88
CA LYS A 109 -0.71 11.25 0.10
C LYS A 109 0.15 10.28 0.92
N VAL A 110 0.54 9.18 0.31
CA VAL A 110 1.42 8.16 0.88
C VAL A 110 2.81 8.31 0.27
N LEU A 111 3.74 8.90 1.03
CA LEU A 111 5.08 9.20 0.54
C LEU A 111 5.87 7.96 0.12
N ALA A 112 5.66 6.84 0.80
CA ALA A 112 6.31 5.57 0.44
C ALA A 112 6.00 5.13 -1.00
N LEU A 113 4.84 5.48 -1.55
CA LEU A 113 4.51 5.17 -2.94
C LEU A 113 5.34 5.94 -3.96
N ASP A 114 5.91 7.09 -3.59
CA ASP A 114 6.74 7.87 -4.51
C ASP A 114 7.98 7.07 -4.97
N ASP A 115 8.53 6.20 -4.13
CA ASP A 115 9.64 5.31 -4.48
C ASP A 115 9.22 4.30 -5.56
N VAL A 116 8.07 3.65 -5.37
CA VAL A 116 7.51 2.70 -6.35
C VAL A 116 7.17 3.39 -7.66
N LEU A 117 6.57 4.58 -7.59
CA LEU A 117 6.21 5.38 -8.77
C LEU A 117 7.46 5.83 -9.55
N GLY A 118 8.51 6.23 -8.84
CA GLY A 118 9.80 6.59 -9.43
C GLY A 118 10.43 5.42 -10.18
N ASP A 119 10.45 4.24 -9.57
CA ASP A 119 10.97 3.01 -10.19
C ASP A 119 10.19 2.65 -11.45
N LEU A 120 8.87 2.76 -11.43
CA LEU A 120 8.02 2.51 -12.61
C LEU A 120 8.30 3.49 -13.75
N LYS A 121 8.52 4.77 -13.44
CA LYS A 121 8.88 5.79 -14.45
C LYS A 121 10.24 5.54 -15.09
N GLU A 122 11.17 4.95 -14.34
CA GLU A 122 12.50 4.58 -14.81
C GLU A 122 12.55 3.20 -15.49
N GLY A 123 11.45 2.45 -15.52
CA GLY A 123 11.38 1.12 -16.12
C GLY A 123 11.90 0.00 -15.21
N ASN A 124 12.09 0.26 -13.93
CA ASN A 124 12.61 -0.67 -12.93
C ASN A 124 11.57 -1.04 -11.85
N GLY A 125 10.31 -0.77 -12.11
CA GLY A 125 9.23 -0.99 -11.16
C GLY A 125 8.66 -2.40 -11.16
N PRO A 126 7.58 -2.62 -10.41
CA PRO A 126 6.90 -3.90 -10.36
C PRO A 126 6.36 -4.32 -11.73
N THR A 127 6.38 -5.62 -11.99
CA THR A 127 5.99 -6.22 -13.27
C THR A 127 4.60 -6.85 -13.22
N ASP A 128 4.11 -7.19 -12.04
CA ASP A 128 2.82 -7.84 -11.80
C ASP A 128 2.26 -7.48 -10.42
N GLY A 129 1.09 -8.03 -10.08
CA GLY A 129 0.44 -7.79 -8.79
C GLY A 129 1.26 -8.27 -7.59
N GLY A 130 1.96 -9.38 -7.73
CA GLY A 130 2.80 -9.93 -6.67
C GLY A 130 4.01 -9.06 -6.38
N SER A 131 4.75 -8.66 -7.40
CA SER A 131 5.88 -7.74 -7.24
C SER A 131 5.45 -6.35 -6.79
N TRP A 132 4.30 -5.86 -7.27
CA TRP A 132 3.70 -4.61 -6.78
C TRP A 132 3.49 -4.65 -5.26
N LEU A 133 2.87 -5.72 -4.78
CA LEU A 133 2.58 -5.87 -3.35
C LEU A 133 3.86 -5.89 -2.51
N VAL A 134 4.85 -6.68 -2.94
CA VAL A 134 6.14 -6.77 -2.26
C VAL A 134 6.85 -5.41 -2.22
N GLU A 135 6.90 -4.70 -3.34
CA GLU A 135 7.59 -3.41 -3.42
C GLU A 135 6.90 -2.32 -2.61
N VAL A 136 5.56 -2.31 -2.59
CA VAL A 136 4.81 -1.38 -1.73
C VAL A 136 5.04 -1.67 -0.25
N CYS A 137 4.98 -2.93 0.16
CA CYS A 137 5.25 -3.31 1.54
C CYS A 137 6.68 -2.99 1.97
N ASP A 138 7.66 -3.22 1.09
CA ASP A 138 9.06 -2.88 1.32
C ASP A 138 9.25 -1.37 1.49
N ALA A 139 8.68 -0.57 0.61
CA ALA A 139 8.74 0.89 0.70
C ALA A 139 8.08 1.44 1.97
N LEU A 140 6.94 0.89 2.38
CA LEU A 140 6.28 1.25 3.63
C LEU A 140 7.14 0.89 4.85
N THR A 141 7.83 -0.26 4.80
CA THR A 141 8.73 -0.70 5.86
C THR A 141 9.97 0.19 5.96
N ASP A 142 10.56 0.57 4.84
CA ASP A 142 11.71 1.48 4.81
C ASP A 142 11.35 2.84 5.42
N HIS A 143 10.21 3.42 5.07
CA HIS A 143 9.72 4.66 5.68
C HIS A 143 9.42 4.52 7.17
N ALA A 144 8.88 3.38 7.59
CA ALA A 144 8.67 3.09 9.00
C ALA A 144 9.99 2.97 9.77
N SER A 145 11.01 2.35 9.19
CA SER A 145 12.34 2.22 9.77
C SER A 145 13.01 3.58 9.96
N GLU A 146 12.92 4.47 8.97
CA GLU A 146 13.42 5.84 9.10
C GLU A 146 12.73 6.60 10.25
N PHE A 147 11.42 6.43 10.38
CA PHE A 147 10.68 7.04 11.48
C PHE A 147 11.13 6.52 12.85
N ILE A 148 11.38 5.20 12.96
CA ILE A 148 11.89 4.58 14.18
C ILE A 148 13.27 5.12 14.54
N GLU A 149 14.18 5.24 13.57
CA GLU A 149 15.52 5.80 13.78
C GLU A 149 15.46 7.24 14.28
N GLN A 150 14.61 8.07 13.68
CA GLN A 150 14.39 9.44 14.13
C GLN A 150 13.85 9.51 15.57
N LEU A 151 12.93 8.60 15.90
CA LEU A 151 12.37 8.52 17.25
C LEU A 151 13.44 8.07 18.26
N HIS A 152 14.28 7.11 17.89
CA HIS A 152 15.40 6.64 18.68
C HIS A 152 16.40 7.77 18.97
N ASP A 153 16.76 8.54 17.96
CA ASP A 153 17.66 9.69 18.10
C ASP A 153 17.08 10.74 19.06
N ARG A 154 15.78 11.01 19.00
CA ARG A 154 15.10 11.91 19.93
C ARG A 154 15.14 11.42 21.37
N ILE A 155 15.03 10.10 21.57
CA ILE A 155 15.13 9.49 22.90
C ILE A 155 16.55 9.64 23.45
N ILE A 156 17.58 9.43 22.63
CA ILE A 156 18.99 9.64 23.00
C ILE A 156 19.24 11.10 23.38
N ASP A 157 18.76 12.05 22.57
CA ASP A 157 18.89 13.48 22.86
C ASP A 157 18.22 13.85 24.19
N LEU A 158 17.06 13.27 24.47
CA LEU A 158 16.36 13.46 25.76
C LEU A 158 17.16 12.93 26.94
N GLU A 159 17.77 11.76 26.81
CA GLU A 159 18.61 11.17 27.83
C GLU A 159 19.84 12.05 28.11
N ASP A 160 20.47 12.58 27.06
CA ASP A 160 21.60 13.50 27.17
C ASP A 160 21.20 14.82 27.87
N ASP A 161 20.05 15.39 27.50
CA ASP A 161 19.52 16.60 28.15
C ASP A 161 19.24 16.37 29.64
N LEU A 162 18.71 15.22 30.03
CA LEU A 162 18.46 14.86 31.41
C LEU A 162 19.77 14.69 32.20
N LEU A 163 20.81 14.13 31.59
CA LEU A 163 22.12 13.99 32.20
C LEU A 163 22.78 15.37 32.44
N ASP A 164 22.53 16.32 31.53
CA ASP A 164 22.99 17.72 31.65
C ASP A 164 22.06 18.59 32.51
N GLN A 165 21.10 18.00 33.19
CA GLN A 165 20.08 18.64 34.03
C GLN A 165 19.23 19.70 33.30
N GLN A 166 19.09 19.55 31.99
CA GLN A 166 18.19 20.37 31.18
C GLN A 166 16.76 19.82 31.25
N VAL A 167 15.80 20.74 31.31
CA VAL A 167 14.37 20.35 31.30
C VAL A 167 13.86 20.39 29.88
N PRO A 168 13.26 19.27 29.37
CA PRO A 168 12.68 19.25 28.02
C PRO A 168 11.55 20.28 27.88
N PRO A 169 11.32 20.83 26.67
CA PRO A 169 10.17 21.70 26.43
C PRO A 169 8.84 21.02 26.82
N ARG A 170 7.90 21.84 27.31
CA ARG A 170 6.55 21.36 27.63
C ARG A 170 5.90 20.72 26.41
N GLY A 171 5.30 19.57 26.58
CA GLY A 171 4.66 18.83 25.50
C GLY A 171 5.58 17.92 24.69
N PHE A 172 6.89 18.02 24.82
CA PHE A 172 7.84 17.14 24.13
C PHE A 172 7.64 15.67 24.50
N LEU A 173 7.54 15.38 25.80
CA LEU A 173 7.26 14.03 26.32
C LEU A 173 5.89 13.52 25.87
N ALA A 174 4.88 14.39 25.84
CA ALA A 174 3.53 14.04 25.37
C ALA A 174 3.53 13.70 23.89
N LEU A 175 4.25 14.44 23.06
CA LEU A 175 4.41 14.17 21.63
C LEU A 175 5.13 12.83 21.39
N LEU A 176 6.23 12.59 22.10
CA LEU A 176 7.00 11.37 22.03
C LEU A 176 6.15 10.15 22.40
N ARG A 177 5.40 10.27 23.49
CA ARG A 177 4.45 9.23 23.93
C ARG A 177 3.38 8.94 22.87
N LYS A 178 2.82 9.98 22.25
CA LYS A 178 1.83 9.84 21.18
C LYS A 178 2.43 9.09 19.97
N GLN A 179 3.65 9.41 19.59
CA GLN A 179 4.36 8.74 18.49
C GLN A 179 4.60 7.26 18.80
N LEU A 180 5.01 6.93 20.02
CA LEU A 180 5.18 5.54 20.48
C LEU A 180 3.87 4.76 20.45
N ILE A 181 2.76 5.36 20.88
CA ILE A 181 1.43 4.75 20.84
C ILE A 181 1.01 4.45 19.41
N VAL A 182 1.23 5.39 18.47
CA VAL A 182 0.93 5.22 17.05
C VAL A 182 1.77 4.07 16.46
N MET A 183 3.06 4.03 16.74
CA MET A 183 3.92 2.91 16.34
C MET A 183 3.38 1.57 16.80
N ARG A 184 3.13 1.46 18.10
CA ARG A 184 2.63 0.21 18.69
C ARG A 184 1.30 -0.25 18.09
N ARG A 185 0.44 0.71 17.75
CA ARG A 185 -0.88 0.43 17.18
C ARG A 185 -0.80 -0.13 15.76
N TYR A 186 0.15 0.31 14.95
CA TYR A 186 0.20 -0.02 13.53
C TYR A 186 1.32 -0.98 13.14
N MET A 187 2.49 -0.91 13.77
CA MET A 187 3.65 -1.67 13.31
C MET A 187 3.56 -3.17 13.57
N ALA A 188 3.17 -3.58 14.77
CA ALA A 188 3.01 -4.99 15.08
C ALA A 188 1.90 -5.65 14.21
N PRO A 189 0.70 -5.07 14.06
CA PRO A 189 -0.29 -5.59 13.13
C PRO A 189 0.16 -5.60 11.67
N GLN A 190 0.94 -4.60 11.22
CA GLN A 190 1.48 -4.58 9.84
C GLN A 190 2.47 -5.72 9.61
N ARG A 191 3.35 -5.97 10.55
CA ARG A 191 4.25 -7.13 10.52
C ARG A 191 3.47 -8.44 10.40
N ASP A 192 2.39 -8.60 11.14
CA ASP A 192 1.51 -9.77 11.07
C ASP A 192 0.87 -9.92 9.69
N VAL A 193 0.49 -8.81 9.05
CA VAL A 193 0.00 -8.80 7.65
C VAL A 193 1.06 -9.34 6.69
N TYR A 194 2.30 -8.87 6.80
CA TYR A 194 3.40 -9.32 5.93
C TYR A 194 3.70 -10.80 6.13
N ALA A 195 3.75 -11.27 7.37
CA ALA A 195 3.96 -12.67 7.71
C ALA A 195 2.84 -13.55 7.14
N ARG A 196 1.60 -13.10 7.22
CA ARG A 196 0.45 -13.83 6.67
C ARG A 196 0.49 -13.88 5.14
N LEU A 197 0.83 -12.79 4.47
CA LEU A 197 1.01 -12.76 3.01
C LEU A 197 2.13 -13.73 2.57
N ALA A 198 3.21 -13.83 3.34
CA ALA A 198 4.27 -14.79 3.08
C ALA A 198 3.82 -16.25 3.17
N SER A 199 2.85 -16.55 4.03
CA SER A 199 2.33 -17.90 4.24
C SER A 199 1.15 -18.26 3.33
N GLU A 200 0.42 -17.27 2.79
CA GLU A 200 -0.69 -17.49 1.87
C GLU A 200 -0.19 -17.94 0.50
N ARG A 201 -0.88 -18.93 -0.07
CA ARG A 201 -0.57 -19.43 -1.42
C ARG A 201 -1.48 -18.78 -2.46
N LEU A 202 -1.24 -17.51 -2.70
CA LEU A 202 -1.95 -16.77 -3.74
C LEU A 202 -1.39 -17.15 -5.12
N PRO A 203 -2.25 -17.46 -6.12
CA PRO A 203 -1.78 -17.95 -7.42
C PRO A 203 -0.86 -16.97 -8.17
N TRP A 204 -1.02 -15.67 -7.93
CA TRP A 204 -0.26 -14.60 -8.57
C TRP A 204 1.02 -14.20 -7.80
N MET A 205 1.32 -14.87 -6.68
CA MET A 205 2.57 -14.67 -5.93
C MET A 205 3.51 -15.87 -6.11
N SER A 206 4.74 -15.59 -6.53
CA SER A 206 5.80 -16.58 -6.64
C SER A 206 6.41 -16.94 -5.27
N ASP A 207 7.17 -18.04 -5.23
CA ASP A 207 7.90 -18.43 -4.02
C ASP A 207 8.96 -17.40 -3.63
N ASP A 208 9.61 -16.76 -4.61
CA ASP A 208 10.58 -15.67 -4.36
C ASP A 208 9.90 -14.45 -3.76
N GLN A 209 8.71 -14.09 -4.24
CA GLN A 209 7.93 -12.97 -3.70
C GLN A 209 7.48 -13.27 -2.27
N ARG A 210 7.06 -14.50 -1.97
CA ARG A 210 6.73 -14.90 -0.60
C ARG A 210 7.93 -14.84 0.35
N ARG A 211 9.10 -15.25 -0.12
CA ARG A 211 10.34 -15.12 0.67
C ARG A 211 10.70 -13.66 0.96
N ARG A 212 10.60 -12.79 -0.03
CA ARG A 212 10.81 -11.36 0.17
C ARG A 212 9.81 -10.78 1.18
N MET A 213 8.55 -11.21 1.12
CA MET A 213 7.54 -10.79 2.08
C MET A 213 7.88 -11.26 3.50
N GLN A 214 8.42 -12.47 3.65
CA GLN A 214 8.90 -12.97 4.95
C GLN A 214 10.06 -12.12 5.49
N ASP A 215 11.01 -11.75 4.64
CA ASP A 215 12.11 -10.86 5.02
C ASP A 215 11.62 -9.49 5.48
N ILE A 216 10.59 -8.94 4.82
CA ILE A 216 9.96 -7.68 5.23
C ILE A 216 9.30 -7.81 6.61
N ALA A 217 8.74 -8.97 6.93
CA ALA A 217 8.09 -9.24 8.22
C ALA A 217 9.06 -9.35 9.40
N GLU A 218 10.35 -9.62 9.16
CA GLU A 218 11.40 -9.74 10.17
C GLU A 218 11.97 -8.39 10.61
#